data_3b47a55c5f37df22088480372ef744cc
#
_entry.id   3b47a55c5f37df22088480372ef744cc
#
_cell.length_a   1.000
_cell.length_b   1.000
_cell.length_c   1.000
_cell.angle_alpha   90.00
_cell.angle_beta   90.00
_cell.angle_gamma   90.00
#
_symmetry.space_group_name_H-M   'P 1'
#
loop_
_entity.id
_entity.type
_entity.pdbx_description
1 polymer ?
#
loop_
_entity_poly.entity_id
_entity_poly.type
_entity_poly.pdbx_seq_one_letter_code
_entity_poly.pdbx_strand_id
1 'polypeptide(L)'
;MAIIIVNDLPADVTADQYARVNEIVESQGGAPDGLVFHTGFVKGDHIQVVDGWESRGQFDAFRESRLMPAIMEVMGEAMAQGGPPPEPDEYEPLDLRTP
;
A
#
# COMPACT_ATOMS: atom_id res chain seq x y z
N MET A 1 -5.95 -11.50 -14.86
CA MET A 1 -6.98 -10.47 -14.58
C MET A 1 -6.57 -9.64 -13.41
N ALA A 2 -6.85 -8.34 -13.46
CA ALA A 2 -6.46 -7.44 -12.37
C ALA A 2 -7.28 -7.71 -11.11
N ILE A 3 -6.68 -7.40 -9.95
CA ILE A 3 -7.34 -7.47 -8.66
C ILE A 3 -7.29 -6.10 -7.99
N ILE A 4 -8.18 -5.89 -7.01
CA ILE A 4 -8.21 -4.67 -6.21
C ILE A 4 -7.77 -5.03 -4.79
N ILE A 5 -6.79 -4.30 -4.28
CA ILE A 5 -6.28 -4.46 -2.91
C ILE A 5 -6.68 -3.23 -2.11
N VAL A 6 -7.33 -3.44 -0.98
CA VAL A 6 -7.78 -2.36 -0.10
C VAL A 6 -7.11 -2.53 1.27
N ASN A 7 -6.42 -1.49 1.70
CA ASN A 7 -5.76 -1.45 3.02
C ASN A 7 -6.33 -0.30 3.85
N ASP A 8 -6.78 -0.62 5.06
CA ASP A 8 -7.09 0.40 6.06
C ASP A 8 -5.90 0.52 6.99
N LEU A 9 -5.25 1.68 6.99
CA LEU A 9 -4.08 1.91 7.83
C LEU A 9 -4.50 2.18 9.28
N PRO A 10 -3.64 1.89 10.27
CA PRO A 10 -3.94 2.24 11.65
C PRO A 10 -4.21 3.75 11.80
N ALA A 11 -5.09 4.09 12.74
CA ALA A 11 -5.54 5.48 12.92
C ALA A 11 -4.40 6.44 13.32
N ASP A 12 -3.30 5.92 13.87
CA ASP A 12 -2.15 6.73 14.28
C ASP A 12 -1.17 7.03 13.14
N VAL A 13 -1.40 6.48 11.94
CA VAL A 13 -0.57 6.80 10.78
C VAL A 13 -1.00 8.16 10.23
N THR A 14 -0.05 9.08 10.15
CA THR A 14 -0.32 10.44 9.67
C THR A 14 -0.17 10.55 8.15
N ALA A 15 -0.76 11.59 7.58
CA ALA A 15 -0.61 11.87 6.15
C ALA A 15 0.86 12.12 5.78
N ASP A 16 1.63 12.74 6.66
CA ASP A 16 3.06 12.99 6.44
C ASP A 16 3.85 11.68 6.39
N GLN A 17 3.56 10.76 7.30
CA GLN A 17 4.20 9.44 7.31
C GLN A 17 3.86 8.68 6.02
N TYR A 18 2.60 8.70 5.62
CA TYR A 18 2.15 8.06 4.38
C TYR A 18 2.88 8.63 3.17
N ALA A 19 3.00 9.96 3.08
CA ALA A 19 3.70 10.62 1.99
C ALA A 19 5.19 10.23 1.95
N ARG A 20 5.84 10.12 3.11
CA ARG A 20 7.25 9.73 3.19
C ARG A 20 7.47 8.29 2.73
N VAL A 21 6.58 7.39 3.11
CA VAL A 21 6.66 6.00 2.62
C VAL A 21 6.57 5.97 1.10
N ASN A 22 5.64 6.72 0.52
CA ASN A 22 5.50 6.78 -0.93
C ASN A 22 6.73 7.36 -1.61
N GLU A 23 7.34 8.40 -1.05
CA GLU A 23 8.58 8.98 -1.59
C GLU A 23 9.71 7.95 -1.61
N ILE A 24 9.86 7.19 -0.54
CA ILE A 24 10.89 6.15 -0.47
C ILE A 24 10.65 5.08 -1.51
N VAL A 25 9.41 4.61 -1.64
CA VAL A 25 9.04 3.60 -2.62
C VAL A 25 9.34 4.10 -4.04
N GLU A 26 8.95 5.33 -4.35
CA GLU A 26 9.19 5.91 -5.68
C GLU A 26 10.68 6.07 -5.98
N SER A 27 11.48 6.39 -4.97
CA SER A 27 12.93 6.55 -5.14
C SER A 27 13.64 5.25 -5.50
N GLN A 28 13.00 4.11 -5.29
CA GLN A 28 13.56 2.79 -5.53
C GLN A 28 13.34 2.26 -6.94
N GLY A 29 12.81 3.06 -7.85
CA GLY A 29 12.70 2.66 -9.24
C GLY A 29 11.34 2.91 -9.90
N GLY A 30 10.55 3.82 -9.36
CA GLY A 30 9.26 4.19 -9.96
C GLY A 30 8.16 3.17 -9.68
N ALA A 31 7.20 3.07 -10.60
CA ALA A 31 6.05 2.20 -10.42
C ALA A 31 6.46 0.73 -10.38
N PRO A 32 5.98 -0.05 -9.41
CA PRO A 32 6.32 -1.47 -9.34
C PRO A 32 5.64 -2.26 -10.45
N ASP A 33 6.25 -3.41 -10.78
CA ASP A 33 5.71 -4.30 -11.80
C ASP A 33 4.33 -4.79 -11.40
N GLY A 34 3.38 -4.68 -12.31
CA GLY A 34 2.02 -5.15 -12.11
C GLY A 34 1.08 -4.13 -11.49
N LEU A 35 1.59 -2.97 -11.07
CA LEU A 35 0.72 -1.91 -10.54
C LEU A 35 -0.10 -1.29 -11.67
N VAL A 36 -1.42 -1.33 -11.52
CA VAL A 36 -2.35 -0.72 -12.48
C VAL A 36 -2.68 0.71 -12.06
N PHE A 37 -3.03 0.89 -10.77
CA PHE A 37 -3.22 2.21 -10.19
C PHE A 37 -3.03 2.15 -8.68
N HIS A 38 -2.79 3.30 -8.08
CA HIS A 38 -2.62 3.46 -6.64
C HIS A 38 -3.27 4.77 -6.20
N THR A 39 -4.03 4.73 -5.11
CA THR A 39 -4.56 5.94 -4.50
C THR A 39 -4.70 5.74 -2.99
N GLY A 40 -4.58 6.83 -2.25
CA GLY A 40 -4.81 6.85 -0.82
C GLY A 40 -5.60 8.09 -0.44
N PHE A 41 -6.43 7.98 0.57
CA PHE A 41 -7.27 9.09 1.01
C PHE A 41 -7.60 8.94 2.49
N VAL A 42 -7.98 10.05 3.10
CA VAL A 42 -8.43 10.05 4.50
C VAL A 42 -9.90 9.61 4.51
N LYS A 43 -10.16 8.55 5.26
CA LYS A 43 -11.51 8.02 5.44
C LYS A 43 -11.86 8.08 6.93
N GLY A 44 -12.56 9.14 7.33
CA GLY A 44 -12.91 9.33 8.74
C GLY A 44 -11.66 9.58 9.59
N ASP A 45 -11.29 8.63 10.42
CA ASP A 45 -10.18 8.74 11.37
C ASP A 45 -8.89 8.04 10.91
N HIS A 46 -8.85 7.51 9.68
CA HIS A 46 -7.67 6.78 9.19
C HIS A 46 -7.52 6.97 7.68
N ILE A 47 -6.38 6.47 7.16
CA ILE A 47 -6.10 6.50 5.73
C ILE A 47 -6.49 5.15 5.15
N GLN A 48 -7.21 5.17 4.04
CA GLN A 48 -7.48 3.97 3.25
C GLN A 48 -6.68 4.05 1.96
N VAL A 49 -6.04 2.94 1.59
CA VAL A 49 -5.26 2.81 0.36
C VAL A 49 -5.94 1.80 -0.54
N VAL A 50 -6.13 2.17 -1.81
CA VAL A 50 -6.75 1.29 -2.80
C VAL A 50 -5.80 1.17 -3.98
N ASP A 51 -5.42 -0.06 -4.32
CA ASP A 51 -4.52 -0.36 -5.43
C ASP A 51 -5.17 -1.33 -6.40
N GLY A 52 -4.90 -1.12 -7.68
CA GLY A 52 -5.16 -2.15 -8.69
C GLY A 52 -3.86 -2.82 -9.07
N TRP A 53 -3.85 -4.16 -9.13
CA TRP A 53 -2.68 -4.95 -9.47
C TRP A 53 -3.03 -6.01 -10.51
N GLU A 54 -2.08 -6.35 -11.37
CA GLU A 54 -2.30 -7.42 -12.36
C GLU A 54 -2.45 -8.78 -11.71
N SER A 55 -1.75 -9.02 -10.58
CA SER A 55 -1.86 -10.27 -9.83
C SER A 55 -1.54 -10.06 -8.35
N ARG A 56 -2.03 -10.97 -7.51
CA ARG A 56 -1.70 -10.95 -6.07
C ARG A 56 -0.21 -11.19 -5.84
N GLY A 57 0.41 -12.06 -6.62
CA GLY A 57 1.83 -12.35 -6.47
C GLY A 57 2.70 -11.12 -6.68
N GLN A 58 2.34 -10.27 -7.65
CA GLN A 58 3.08 -9.03 -7.89
C GLN A 58 2.91 -8.05 -6.73
N PHE A 59 1.71 -7.95 -6.17
CA PHE A 59 1.49 -7.15 -4.96
C PHE A 59 2.33 -7.66 -3.79
N ASP A 60 2.32 -8.97 -3.55
CA ASP A 60 3.07 -9.58 -2.45
C ASP A 60 4.57 -9.34 -2.61
N ALA A 61 5.11 -9.48 -3.83
CA ALA A 61 6.51 -9.21 -4.10
C ALA A 61 6.88 -7.75 -3.83
N PHE A 62 6.03 -6.81 -4.25
CA PHE A 62 6.22 -5.40 -3.98
C PHE A 62 6.19 -5.12 -2.48
N ARG A 63 5.22 -5.67 -1.77
CA ARG A 63 5.06 -5.48 -0.33
C ARG A 63 6.32 -5.90 0.42
N GLU A 64 6.84 -7.09 0.11
CA GLU A 64 8.01 -7.62 0.80
C GLU A 64 9.30 -6.90 0.44
N SER A 65 9.49 -6.58 -0.83
CA SER A 65 10.78 -6.05 -1.30
C SER A 65 10.92 -4.54 -1.18
N ARG A 66 9.82 -3.80 -1.26
CA ARG A 66 9.87 -2.34 -1.31
C ARG A 66 9.02 -1.66 -0.24
N LEU A 67 7.78 -2.10 -0.06
CA LEU A 67 6.83 -1.41 0.82
C LEU A 67 7.19 -1.60 2.30
N MET A 68 7.38 -2.82 2.76
CA MET A 68 7.69 -3.09 4.15
C MET A 68 8.99 -2.44 4.60
N PRO A 69 10.09 -2.49 3.82
CA PRO A 69 11.30 -1.76 4.20
C PRO A 69 11.08 -0.26 4.32
N ALA A 70 10.26 0.34 3.42
CA ALA A 70 9.96 1.77 3.49
C ALA A 70 9.14 2.11 4.73
N ILE A 71 8.17 1.28 5.07
CA ILE A 71 7.37 1.45 6.29
C ILE A 71 8.25 1.36 7.53
N MET A 72 9.15 0.38 7.58
CA MET A 72 10.07 0.23 8.70
C MET A 72 10.99 1.44 8.85
N GLU A 73 11.44 2.02 7.74
CA GLU A 73 12.30 3.21 7.78
C GLU A 73 11.57 4.42 8.37
N VAL A 74 10.29 4.61 8.02
CA VAL A 74 9.51 5.77 8.47
C VAL A 74 8.94 5.56 9.86
N MET A 75 8.43 4.38 10.16
CA MET A 75 7.67 4.11 11.37
C MET A 75 8.40 3.24 12.40
N GLY A 76 9.45 2.56 12.00
CA GLY A 76 10.40 1.87 12.88
C GLY A 76 9.76 1.12 14.04
N GLU A 77 10.04 1.60 15.25
CA GLU A 77 9.61 0.96 16.49
C GLU A 77 8.10 0.84 16.65
N ALA A 78 7.32 1.78 16.10
CA ALA A 78 5.88 1.72 16.20
C ALA A 78 5.32 0.48 15.51
N MET A 79 5.91 0.09 14.38
CA MET A 79 5.54 -1.14 13.69
C MET A 79 5.92 -2.38 14.48
N ALA A 80 7.11 -2.37 15.08
CA ALA A 80 7.58 -3.49 15.88
C ALA A 80 6.70 -3.74 17.10
N GLN A 81 6.20 -2.67 17.70
CA GLN A 81 5.34 -2.75 18.90
C GLN A 81 3.89 -3.07 18.56
N GLY A 82 3.42 -2.65 17.39
CA GLY A 82 2.05 -2.85 16.97
C GLY A 82 1.73 -4.22 16.40
N GLY A 83 2.74 -5.08 16.24
CA GLY A 83 2.59 -6.38 15.62
C GLY A 83 2.51 -6.28 14.10
N PRO A 84 2.26 -7.40 13.40
CA PRO A 84 2.18 -7.39 11.95
C PRO A 84 0.99 -6.56 11.47
N PRO A 85 1.11 -5.86 10.33
CA PRO A 85 -0.03 -5.14 9.78
C PRO A 85 -1.15 -6.10 9.40
N PRO A 86 -2.41 -5.66 9.46
CA PRO A 86 -3.53 -6.51 9.06
C PRO A 86 -3.41 -6.86 7.59
N GLU A 87 -3.89 -8.05 7.22
CA GLU A 87 -3.94 -8.46 5.83
C GLU A 87 -4.89 -7.54 5.06
N PRO A 88 -4.51 -7.10 3.86
CA PRO A 88 -5.40 -6.29 3.04
C PRO A 88 -6.56 -7.12 2.51
N ASP A 89 -7.66 -6.44 2.21
CA ASP A 89 -8.79 -7.05 1.53
C ASP A 89 -8.50 -7.13 0.03
N GLU A 90 -8.89 -8.23 -0.57
CA GLU A 90 -8.71 -8.45 -2.00
C GLU A 90 -10.07 -8.64 -2.67
N TYR A 91 -10.27 -7.96 -3.79
CA TYR A 91 -11.52 -8.04 -4.55
C TYR A 91 -11.23 -8.24 -6.03
N GLU A 92 -12.13 -8.98 -6.71
CA GLU A 92 -12.15 -9.02 -8.17
C GLU A 92 -13.05 -7.89 -8.66
N PRO A 93 -12.54 -6.95 -9.48
CA PRO A 93 -13.40 -5.90 -10.00
C PRO A 93 -14.39 -6.46 -11.02
N LEU A 94 -15.60 -5.89 -11.04
CA LEU A 94 -16.57 -6.18 -12.09
C LEU A 94 -16.12 -5.57 -13.41
N ASP A 95 -15.48 -4.41 -13.33
CA ASP A 95 -14.80 -3.79 -14.46
C ASP A 95 -13.63 -2.95 -13.90
N LEU A 96 -12.67 -2.66 -14.76
CA LEU A 96 -11.54 -1.80 -14.42
C LEU A 96 -11.17 -1.07 -15.70
N ARG A 97 -11.32 0.26 -15.66
CA ARG A 97 -11.03 1.11 -16.82
C ARG A 97 -9.92 2.07 -16.48
N THR A 98 -8.95 2.17 -17.38
CA THR A 98 -7.89 3.15 -17.30
C THR A 98 -7.90 3.98 -18.57
N PRO A 99 -7.54 5.28 -18.49
CA PRO A 99 -7.50 6.13 -19.68
C PRO A 99 -6.45 5.66 -20.69
#